data_4620828eff4ae6107114837eda562d5e
#
_entry.id   4620828eff4ae6107114837eda562d5e
#
_cell.length_a   1.000
_cell.length_b   1.000
_cell.length_c   1.000
_cell.angle_alpha   90.00
_cell.angle_beta   90.00
_cell.angle_gamma   90.00
#
_symmetry.space_group_name_H-M   'P 1'
#
loop_
_entity.id
_entity.type
_entity.pdbx_description
1 polymer ?
#
loop_
_entity_poly.entity_id
_entity_poly.type
_entity_poly.pdbx_seq_one_letter_code
_entity_poly.pdbx_strand_id
1 'polypeptide(L)'
;MDENKIIPYIEPIFRFCCKRISNRYDAEDLASEIIYHVLVGMNKYKVESLDAWVWRIAHNRYARFVDDRNKNTVILSCEDDLFDIADQCDEDDTADKYETVFRYLHTLSSEYKNIFVDYYIGEFSIRQLAQKYSLPETTIKWRLNVGRQKIRERIGDNKMDKVYQRINWNTMVSNGHANTHQYLSTQIARAICLTAYEKPLTIEEISISTGIPTMYIEDEIPRLEYGDAICKIGNKYSTNFIIFRLKDRKQAEDVSLSTVDLLADQLEALLTDAKDKICIIDFYGNNFVIDRLGYIIVPYLLRRKLRDVKNNRLQLKNGPYPPRKDGGYGWFIVEETVDEAENCAEFNSGCNTAIDETKSTAIHYYWINKYFDNNVYHNRGTRWMCQNNILQNAVNGVIPKDSIAYEDAAHLIKSALIVKSDDGYLLNFPYFTAEQFKEFASLFNLNDEKVNDLLAEWIIGVRNNFESFVPKHLHDQINQWVSCYLNQIIGYVTDELIRRGVLRKPDAEKPLTDGVFCVEGKNINP
;
A
#
# COMPACT_ATOMS: atom_id res chain seq x y z
N MET A 1 43.19 27.80 9.71
CA MET A 1 41.74 27.64 9.90
C MET A 1 41.43 26.15 9.87
N ASP A 2 40.42 25.66 10.62
CA ASP A 2 40.16 24.25 10.81
C ASP A 2 39.58 23.64 9.51
N GLU A 3 40.37 22.78 8.83
CA GLU A 3 39.99 22.13 7.58
C GLU A 3 38.74 21.22 7.74
N ASN A 4 38.41 20.83 8.95
CA ASN A 4 37.22 20.04 9.25
C ASN A 4 35.91 20.76 8.96
N LYS A 5 35.93 22.10 8.85
CA LYS A 5 34.73 22.90 8.54
C LYS A 5 34.18 22.67 7.12
N ILE A 6 34.96 22.07 6.22
CA ILE A 6 34.51 21.72 4.87
C ILE A 6 33.77 20.38 4.80
N ILE A 7 33.97 19.50 5.78
CA ILE A 7 33.40 18.16 5.78
C ILE A 7 31.88 18.15 5.52
N PRO A 8 31.07 19.02 6.16
CA PRO A 8 29.62 19.07 5.90
C PRO A 8 29.25 19.43 4.46
N TYR A 9 30.17 20.03 3.68
CA TYR A 9 29.90 20.49 2.31
C TYR A 9 30.35 19.48 1.24
N ILE A 10 31.15 18.47 1.58
CA ILE A 10 31.69 17.51 0.61
C ILE A 10 30.57 16.78 -0.11
N GLU A 11 29.63 16.20 0.60
CA GLU A 11 28.52 15.48 0.01
C GLU A 11 27.54 16.39 -0.75
N PRO A 12 27.12 17.55 -0.21
CA PRO A 12 26.34 18.52 -0.95
C PRO A 12 26.98 19.01 -2.26
N ILE A 13 28.31 19.29 -2.27
CA ILE A 13 29.04 19.67 -3.49
C ILE A 13 29.04 18.52 -4.50
N PHE A 14 29.31 17.30 -4.05
CA PHE A 14 29.29 16.13 -4.91
C PHE A 14 27.91 15.94 -5.55
N ARG A 15 26.83 16.01 -4.75
CA ARG A 15 25.44 15.95 -5.24
C ARG A 15 25.12 17.09 -6.21
N PHE A 16 25.65 18.28 -5.95
CA PHE A 16 25.49 19.44 -6.84
C PHE A 16 26.07 19.14 -8.23
N CYS A 17 27.25 18.54 -8.32
CA CYS A 17 27.93 18.19 -9.57
C CYS A 17 27.21 17.04 -10.29
N CYS A 18 26.86 15.96 -9.58
CA CYS A 18 26.19 14.80 -10.15
C CYS A 18 24.78 15.13 -10.71
N LYS A 19 24.10 16.13 -10.14
CA LYS A 19 22.78 16.57 -10.66
C LYS A 19 22.88 17.38 -11.96
N ARG A 20 24.04 17.89 -12.33
CA ARG A 20 24.24 18.82 -13.45
C ARG A 20 25.08 18.27 -14.57
N ILE A 21 25.85 17.23 -14.28
CA ILE A 21 26.79 16.62 -15.23
C ILE A 21 26.39 15.16 -15.39
N SER A 22 26.04 14.76 -16.63
CA SER A 22 25.57 13.41 -16.94
C SER A 22 26.67 12.36 -16.84
N ASN A 23 27.94 12.74 -17.05
CA ASN A 23 29.07 11.84 -16.89
C ASN A 23 29.54 11.90 -15.43
N ARG A 24 29.50 10.76 -14.76
CA ARG A 24 29.86 10.61 -13.35
C ARG A 24 31.31 10.99 -13.06
N TYR A 25 32.24 10.62 -13.93
CA TYR A 25 33.67 10.96 -13.76
C TYR A 25 33.90 12.47 -13.83
N ASP A 26 33.27 13.15 -14.78
CA ASP A 26 33.36 14.61 -14.91
C ASP A 26 32.73 15.31 -13.71
N ALA A 27 31.66 14.74 -13.14
CA ALA A 27 31.03 15.29 -11.93
C ALA A 27 31.91 15.12 -10.69
N GLU A 28 32.60 13.99 -10.57
CA GLU A 28 33.59 13.71 -9.50
C GLU A 28 34.81 14.63 -9.61
N ASP A 29 35.30 14.87 -10.81
CA ASP A 29 36.43 15.76 -11.07
C ASP A 29 36.07 17.21 -10.72
N LEU A 30 34.91 17.69 -11.16
CA LEU A 30 34.45 19.05 -10.81
C LEU A 30 34.20 19.21 -9.31
N ALA A 31 33.61 18.22 -8.64
CA ALA A 31 33.42 18.26 -7.20
C ALA A 31 34.77 18.36 -6.45
N SER A 32 35.75 17.56 -6.87
CA SER A 32 37.12 17.59 -6.31
C SER A 32 37.79 18.95 -6.54
N GLU A 33 37.61 19.54 -7.72
CA GLU A 33 38.14 20.87 -8.05
C GLU A 33 37.49 21.97 -7.17
N ILE A 34 36.18 21.90 -6.98
CA ILE A 34 35.45 22.85 -6.10
C ILE A 34 35.99 22.75 -4.67
N ILE A 35 36.07 21.53 -4.11
CA ILE A 35 36.57 21.28 -2.75
C ILE A 35 38.00 21.81 -2.59
N TYR A 36 38.87 21.53 -3.57
CA TYR A 36 40.24 22.03 -3.57
C TYR A 36 40.29 23.58 -3.52
N HIS A 37 39.50 24.26 -4.34
CA HIS A 37 39.49 25.73 -4.36
C HIS A 37 38.88 26.35 -3.09
N VAL A 38 37.93 25.68 -2.47
CA VAL A 38 37.40 26.05 -1.16
C VAL A 38 38.51 25.94 -0.10
N LEU A 39 39.22 24.82 -0.03
CA LEU A 39 40.31 24.64 0.94
C LEU A 39 41.45 25.63 0.76
N VAL A 40 41.90 25.84 -0.48
CA VAL A 40 42.95 26.83 -0.79
C VAL A 40 42.53 28.24 -0.42
N GLY A 41 41.29 28.59 -0.72
CA GLY A 41 40.78 29.92 -0.42
C GLY A 41 40.54 30.14 1.07
N MET A 42 40.07 29.15 1.83
CA MET A 42 39.93 29.22 3.29
C MET A 42 41.25 29.55 3.98
N ASN A 43 42.37 29.09 3.44
CA ASN A 43 43.71 29.39 3.98
C ASN A 43 44.22 30.77 3.58
N LYS A 44 43.66 31.38 2.50
CA LYS A 44 44.17 32.63 1.92
C LYS A 44 43.33 33.85 2.29
N TYR A 45 42.02 33.66 2.54
CA TYR A 45 41.08 34.79 2.77
C TYR A 45 40.34 34.62 4.11
N LYS A 46 39.99 35.76 4.73
CA LYS A 46 39.13 35.78 5.91
C LYS A 46 37.67 35.73 5.41
N VAL A 47 37.04 34.58 5.58
CA VAL A 47 35.68 34.29 5.08
C VAL A 47 34.68 34.65 6.18
N GLU A 48 33.76 35.56 5.91
CA GLU A 48 32.72 35.98 6.87
C GLU A 48 31.57 34.94 6.96
N SER A 49 31.12 34.42 5.81
CA SER A 49 30.14 33.34 5.71
C SER A 49 30.72 32.22 4.87
N LEU A 50 31.02 31.07 5.52
CA LEU A 50 31.60 29.93 4.84
C LEU A 50 30.62 29.30 3.83
N ASP A 51 29.35 29.25 4.17
CA ASP A 51 28.31 28.65 3.33
C ASP A 51 28.13 29.41 2.02
N ALA A 52 27.87 30.72 2.08
CA ALA A 52 27.74 31.58 0.90
C ALA A 52 29.00 31.54 0.02
N TRP A 53 30.17 31.45 0.65
CA TRP A 53 31.44 31.44 -0.06
C TRP A 53 31.73 30.11 -0.76
N VAL A 54 31.42 28.99 -0.13
CA VAL A 54 31.53 27.63 -0.71
C VAL A 54 30.66 27.52 -1.96
N TRP A 55 29.41 27.95 -1.86
CA TRP A 55 28.48 27.88 -2.98
C TRP A 55 28.83 28.84 -4.11
N ARG A 56 29.37 30.00 -3.80
CA ARG A 56 29.91 30.90 -4.83
C ARG A 56 31.04 30.23 -5.62
N ILE A 57 31.97 29.54 -4.95
CA ILE A 57 33.05 28.81 -5.64
C ILE A 57 32.45 27.69 -6.48
N ALA A 58 31.49 26.94 -5.94
CA ALA A 58 30.85 25.84 -6.65
C ALA A 58 30.18 26.29 -7.95
N HIS A 59 29.43 27.38 -7.90
CA HIS A 59 28.78 27.97 -9.08
C HIS A 59 29.75 28.51 -10.10
N ASN A 60 30.80 29.26 -9.65
CA ASN A 60 31.80 29.78 -10.56
C ASN A 60 32.62 28.68 -11.24
N ARG A 61 32.88 27.57 -10.56
CA ARG A 61 33.61 26.42 -11.15
C ARG A 61 32.74 25.64 -12.12
N TYR A 62 31.47 25.45 -11.78
CA TYR A 62 30.54 24.86 -12.70
C TYR A 62 30.35 25.68 -13.98
N ALA A 63 30.20 27.00 -13.87
CA ALA A 63 30.12 27.88 -15.02
C ALA A 63 31.34 27.77 -15.93
N ARG A 64 32.57 27.81 -15.37
CA ARG A 64 33.82 27.60 -16.13
C ARG A 64 33.88 26.21 -16.77
N PHE A 65 33.47 25.15 -16.07
CA PHE A 65 33.40 23.81 -16.61
C PHE A 65 32.47 23.71 -17.85
N VAL A 66 31.35 24.42 -17.82
CA VAL A 66 30.40 24.52 -18.95
C VAL A 66 31.01 25.36 -20.09
N ASP A 67 31.70 26.48 -19.78
CA ASP A 67 32.37 27.32 -20.77
C ASP A 67 33.51 26.63 -21.49
N ASP A 68 34.33 25.87 -20.78
CA ASP A 68 35.44 25.09 -21.36
C ASP A 68 34.95 24.01 -22.33
N ARG A 69 33.74 23.50 -22.13
CA ARG A 69 33.07 22.60 -23.06
C ARG A 69 32.39 23.31 -24.24
N ASN A 70 31.96 24.55 -24.07
CA ASN A 70 31.23 25.32 -25.08
C ASN A 70 32.07 26.48 -25.70
N LYS A 71 33.32 26.24 -26.05
CA LYS A 71 34.34 27.24 -26.53
C LYS A 71 33.92 28.18 -27.66
N ASN A 72 32.67 28.53 -27.82
CA ASN A 72 32.19 29.50 -28.84
C ASN A 72 30.98 30.34 -28.38
N THR A 73 30.99 31.01 -27.23
CA THR A 73 29.90 31.97 -26.96
C THR A 73 30.34 33.18 -26.10
N VAL A 74 30.00 34.35 -26.58
CA VAL A 74 30.28 35.68 -26.00
C VAL A 74 29.37 35.95 -24.78
N ILE A 75 29.93 36.43 -23.69
CA ILE A 75 29.29 36.76 -22.41
C ILE A 75 28.57 38.11 -22.49
N LEU A 76 27.33 38.20 -22.03
CA LEU A 76 26.67 39.41 -21.60
C LEU A 76 26.03 39.21 -20.22
N SER A 77 26.39 40.08 -19.29
CA SER A 77 26.03 40.07 -17.89
C SER A 77 24.54 40.39 -17.63
N CYS A 78 23.86 39.61 -16.79
CA CYS A 78 22.55 39.94 -16.20
C CYS A 78 22.55 39.49 -14.73
N GLU A 79 23.25 40.23 -13.86
CA GLU A 79 23.25 40.01 -12.41
C GLU A 79 22.04 40.66 -11.69
N ASP A 80 21.40 41.66 -12.30
CA ASP A 80 20.45 42.54 -11.59
C ASP A 80 19.07 41.91 -11.32
N ASP A 81 18.57 41.00 -12.16
CA ASP A 81 17.18 40.52 -12.07
C ASP A 81 16.93 39.45 -10.95
N LEU A 82 17.96 38.75 -10.48
CA LEU A 82 17.83 37.78 -9.38
C LEU A 82 17.88 38.47 -8.00
N PHE A 83 18.62 39.57 -7.91
CA PHE A 83 18.70 40.39 -6.71
C PHE A 83 17.37 41.08 -6.40
N ASP A 84 16.62 41.52 -7.42
CA ASP A 84 15.29 42.12 -7.24
C ASP A 84 14.23 41.14 -6.65
N ILE A 85 14.40 39.83 -6.84
CA ILE A 85 13.53 38.81 -6.22
C ILE A 85 13.91 38.59 -4.75
N ALA A 86 15.19 38.71 -4.41
CA ALA A 86 15.70 38.57 -3.06
C ALA A 86 15.45 39.78 -2.16
N ASP A 87 15.41 41.01 -2.74
CA ASP A 87 15.25 42.27 -2.00
C ASP A 87 13.82 42.49 -1.43
N GLN A 88 12.85 41.68 -1.79
CA GLN A 88 11.47 41.75 -1.24
C GLN A 88 11.26 40.97 0.07
N CYS A 89 12.29 40.38 0.63
CA CYS A 89 12.28 39.73 1.93
C CYS A 89 13.12 40.54 2.93
N ASP A 90 12.68 40.65 4.18
CA ASP A 90 13.34 41.43 5.25
C ASP A 90 14.83 41.09 5.46
N GLU A 91 15.60 42.11 5.90
CA GLU A 91 17.05 42.30 5.76
C GLU A 91 18.00 41.34 6.51
N ASP A 92 17.59 40.20 7.07
CA ASP A 92 18.47 39.51 8.03
C ASP A 92 19.05 38.13 7.66
N ASP A 93 18.81 37.58 6.46
CA ASP A 93 19.48 36.28 6.11
C ASP A 93 19.61 36.04 4.58
N THR A 94 20.69 36.48 3.97
CA THR A 94 20.92 36.29 2.52
C THR A 94 21.16 34.83 2.11
N ALA A 95 21.72 33.98 2.97
CA ALA A 95 21.97 32.57 2.70
C ALA A 95 20.64 31.75 2.67
N ASP A 96 19.73 32.00 3.62
CA ASP A 96 18.40 31.40 3.67
C ASP A 96 17.52 31.82 2.47
N LYS A 97 17.71 33.03 1.97
CA LYS A 97 16.98 33.52 0.79
C LYS A 97 17.33 32.74 -0.48
N TYR A 98 18.63 32.50 -0.73
CA TYR A 98 19.06 31.71 -1.89
C TYR A 98 18.61 30.25 -1.78
N GLU A 99 18.73 29.66 -0.61
CA GLU A 99 18.23 28.30 -0.38
C GLU A 99 16.73 28.22 -0.62
N THR A 100 15.97 29.22 -0.17
CA THR A 100 14.53 29.31 -0.38
C THR A 100 14.18 29.45 -1.87
N VAL A 101 14.85 30.31 -2.63
CA VAL A 101 14.64 30.43 -4.09
C VAL A 101 14.98 29.13 -4.81
N PHE A 102 16.10 28.48 -4.47
CA PHE A 102 16.46 27.19 -5.05
C PHE A 102 15.47 26.09 -4.71
N ARG A 103 14.97 26.05 -3.49
CA ARG A 103 13.92 25.13 -3.04
C ARG A 103 12.64 25.29 -3.88
N TYR A 104 12.20 26.52 -4.10
CA TYR A 104 11.03 26.79 -4.95
C TYR A 104 11.28 26.54 -6.43
N LEU A 105 12.51 26.72 -6.91
CA LEU A 105 12.89 26.36 -8.28
C LEU A 105 12.68 24.86 -8.55
N HIS A 106 12.93 24.00 -7.56
CA HIS A 106 12.69 22.57 -7.66
C HIS A 106 11.20 22.19 -7.68
N THR A 107 10.30 23.08 -7.30
CA THR A 107 8.85 22.88 -7.37
C THR A 107 8.23 23.31 -8.71
N LEU A 108 9.01 23.93 -9.61
CA LEU A 108 8.55 24.23 -10.97
C LEU A 108 8.60 22.96 -11.82
N SER A 109 7.62 22.79 -12.73
CA SER A 109 7.69 21.72 -13.73
C SER A 109 8.94 21.84 -14.58
N SER A 110 9.40 20.72 -15.15
CA SER A 110 10.61 20.63 -15.95
C SER A 110 10.65 21.66 -17.10
N GLU A 111 9.49 22.00 -17.67
CA GLU A 111 9.37 22.97 -18.73
C GLU A 111 9.78 24.41 -18.32
N TYR A 112 9.46 24.80 -17.09
CA TYR A 112 9.85 26.11 -16.55
C TYR A 112 11.22 26.05 -15.92
N LYS A 113 11.47 25.03 -15.12
CA LYS A 113 12.71 24.85 -14.36
C LYS A 113 13.93 24.84 -15.27
N ASN A 114 13.92 24.02 -16.33
CA ASN A 114 15.07 23.91 -17.22
C ASN A 114 15.40 25.23 -17.92
N ILE A 115 14.37 25.94 -18.39
CA ILE A 115 14.55 27.28 -18.98
C ILE A 115 15.08 28.27 -17.93
N PHE A 116 14.62 28.20 -16.69
CA PHE A 116 15.07 29.04 -15.59
C PHE A 116 16.52 28.76 -15.23
N VAL A 117 16.90 27.48 -15.08
CA VAL A 117 18.28 27.07 -14.78
C VAL A 117 19.22 27.49 -15.92
N ASP A 118 18.84 27.22 -17.15
CA ASP A 118 19.65 27.61 -18.31
C ASP A 118 19.80 29.16 -18.45
N TYR A 119 18.75 29.92 -18.12
CA TYR A 119 18.80 31.37 -18.20
C TYR A 119 19.64 31.99 -17.08
N TYR A 120 19.40 31.60 -15.81
CA TYR A 120 20.02 32.24 -14.65
C TYR A 120 21.36 31.62 -14.21
N ILE A 121 21.53 30.33 -14.45
CA ILE A 121 22.73 29.58 -14.03
C ILE A 121 23.61 29.26 -15.24
N GLY A 122 22.97 28.85 -16.36
CA GLY A 122 23.66 28.54 -17.62
C GLY A 122 23.99 29.79 -18.48
N GLU A 123 23.53 30.98 -18.07
CA GLU A 123 23.75 32.29 -18.76
C GLU A 123 23.31 32.29 -20.25
N PHE A 124 22.37 31.39 -20.62
CA PHE A 124 21.88 31.36 -22.00
C PHE A 124 21.01 32.57 -22.30
N SER A 125 21.28 33.24 -23.40
CA SER A 125 20.41 34.29 -23.91
C SER A 125 19.05 33.75 -24.35
N ILE A 126 18.01 34.59 -24.37
CA ILE A 126 16.66 34.21 -24.84
C ILE A 126 16.69 33.56 -26.21
N ARG A 127 17.54 34.04 -27.11
CA ARG A 127 17.72 33.52 -28.46
C ARG A 127 18.31 32.11 -28.47
N GLN A 128 19.29 31.84 -27.60
CA GLN A 128 19.89 30.50 -27.45
C GLN A 128 18.91 29.51 -26.82
N LEU A 129 18.12 29.93 -25.81
CA LEU A 129 17.05 29.16 -25.24
C LEU A 129 15.97 28.80 -26.27
N ALA A 130 15.59 29.78 -27.11
CA ALA A 130 14.64 29.58 -28.20
C ALA A 130 15.12 28.49 -29.19
N GLN A 131 16.41 28.50 -29.52
CA GLN A 131 17.04 27.47 -30.35
C GLN A 131 17.13 26.12 -29.62
N LYS A 132 17.62 26.11 -28.36
CA LYS A 132 17.80 24.88 -27.56
C LYS A 132 16.49 24.12 -27.35
N TYR A 133 15.42 24.85 -27.02
CA TYR A 133 14.11 24.24 -26.73
C TYR A 133 13.16 24.21 -27.92
N SER A 134 13.60 24.68 -29.10
CA SER A 134 12.77 24.79 -30.33
C SER A 134 11.46 25.53 -30.09
N LEU A 135 11.51 26.63 -29.31
CA LEU A 135 10.38 27.47 -28.94
C LEU A 135 10.57 28.91 -29.42
N PRO A 136 9.49 29.65 -29.73
CA PRO A 136 9.57 31.09 -30.01
C PRO A 136 10.16 31.85 -28.82
N GLU A 137 10.95 32.91 -29.09
CA GLU A 137 11.50 33.79 -28.04
C GLU A 137 10.41 34.37 -27.13
N THR A 138 9.24 34.67 -27.69
CA THR A 138 8.07 35.12 -26.92
C THR A 138 7.60 34.09 -25.91
N THR A 139 7.65 32.82 -26.27
CA THR A 139 7.31 31.72 -25.37
C THR A 139 8.35 31.53 -24.26
N ILE A 140 9.64 31.68 -24.58
CA ILE A 140 10.73 31.67 -23.56
C ILE A 140 10.53 32.82 -22.57
N LYS A 141 10.32 34.04 -23.04
CA LYS A 141 10.04 35.22 -22.18
C LYS A 141 8.81 35.02 -21.30
N TRP A 142 7.74 34.44 -21.86
CA TRP A 142 6.53 34.16 -21.12
C TRP A 142 6.79 33.12 -20.02
N ARG A 143 7.49 32.02 -20.33
CA ARG A 143 7.82 30.98 -19.36
C ARG A 143 8.70 31.50 -18.22
N LEU A 144 9.69 32.31 -18.51
CA LEU A 144 10.51 32.98 -17.50
C LEU A 144 9.66 33.89 -16.60
N ASN A 145 8.75 34.68 -17.17
CA ASN A 145 7.89 35.57 -16.40
C ASN A 145 6.92 34.79 -15.49
N VAL A 146 6.26 33.76 -16.04
CA VAL A 146 5.36 32.87 -15.25
C VAL A 146 6.14 32.16 -14.15
N GLY A 147 7.36 31.69 -14.43
CA GLY A 147 8.21 31.04 -13.42
C GLY A 147 8.57 31.99 -12.27
N ARG A 148 8.95 33.27 -12.58
CA ARG A 148 9.19 34.32 -11.57
C ARG A 148 7.95 34.57 -10.72
N GLN A 149 6.79 34.70 -11.34
CA GLN A 149 5.54 34.93 -10.63
C GLN A 149 5.22 33.79 -9.69
N LYS A 150 5.33 32.55 -10.16
CA LYS A 150 5.10 31.33 -9.34
C LYS A 150 6.06 31.25 -8.14
N ILE A 151 7.33 31.62 -8.31
CA ILE A 151 8.32 31.67 -7.22
C ILE A 151 7.97 32.77 -6.21
N ARG A 152 7.63 33.99 -6.67
CA ARG A 152 7.24 35.11 -5.78
C ARG A 152 6.02 34.81 -4.94
N GLU A 153 4.96 34.26 -5.55
CA GLU A 153 3.74 33.86 -4.86
C GLU A 153 4.01 32.82 -3.75
N ARG A 154 4.99 31.95 -3.98
CA ARG A 154 5.37 30.88 -3.03
C ARG A 154 6.26 31.35 -1.88
N ILE A 155 7.19 32.28 -2.14
CA ILE A 155 8.02 32.89 -1.09
C ILE A 155 7.13 33.63 -0.08
N GLY A 156 6.07 34.32 -0.56
CA GLY A 156 5.12 35.02 0.32
C GLY A 156 4.20 34.12 1.17
N ASP A 157 4.04 32.86 0.80
CA ASP A 157 3.06 31.94 1.43
C ASP A 157 3.61 31.05 2.55
N ASN A 158 4.94 30.98 2.80
CA ASN A 158 5.61 30.14 3.82
C ASN A 158 5.12 28.68 3.89
N LYS A 159 4.75 28.07 2.75
CA LYS A 159 4.02 26.77 2.71
C LYS A 159 4.88 25.50 2.65
N MET A 160 6.20 25.59 2.72
CA MET A 160 7.09 24.41 2.56
C MET A 160 7.64 23.80 3.85
N ASP A 161 7.02 24.04 5.01
CA ASP A 161 7.48 23.49 6.29
C ASP A 161 7.02 22.04 6.57
N LYS A 162 6.49 21.33 5.57
CA LYS A 162 6.13 19.92 5.77
C LYS A 162 7.35 19.02 5.55
N VAL A 163 7.90 18.56 6.65
CA VAL A 163 8.86 17.43 6.65
C VAL A 163 8.15 16.20 6.08
N TYR A 164 8.75 15.59 5.07
CA TYR A 164 8.27 14.35 4.48
C TYR A 164 8.17 13.27 5.57
N GLN A 165 6.98 12.76 5.81
CA GLN A 165 6.74 11.64 6.72
C GLN A 165 6.63 10.35 5.91
N ARG A 166 7.25 9.29 6.43
CA ARG A 166 7.14 7.96 5.83
C ARG A 166 5.69 7.50 5.86
N ILE A 167 5.20 7.05 4.71
CA ILE A 167 3.85 6.55 4.52
C ILE A 167 3.91 5.02 4.56
N ASN A 168 3.25 4.43 5.54
CA ASN A 168 3.15 2.99 5.67
C ASN A 168 1.78 2.54 5.21
N TRP A 169 1.75 1.69 4.18
CA TRP A 169 0.54 1.13 3.60
C TRP A 169 0.65 -0.37 3.45
N ASN A 170 -0.40 -1.06 3.88
CA ASN A 170 -0.68 -2.41 3.41
C ASN A 170 -1.50 -2.31 2.12
N THR A 171 -1.10 -3.03 1.08
CA THR A 171 -1.74 -2.95 -0.24
C THR A 171 -2.10 -4.33 -0.76
N MET A 172 -3.33 -4.51 -1.20
CA MET A 172 -3.83 -5.75 -1.81
C MET A 172 -4.79 -5.44 -2.97
N VAL A 173 -5.20 -6.46 -3.69
CA VAL A 173 -6.22 -6.38 -4.75
C VAL A 173 -7.45 -7.16 -4.30
N SER A 174 -8.60 -6.51 -4.38
CA SER A 174 -9.87 -7.18 -4.10
C SER A 174 -10.41 -7.86 -5.35
N ASN A 175 -10.57 -9.18 -5.26
CA ASN A 175 -11.24 -10.03 -6.27
C ASN A 175 -10.77 -9.77 -7.71
N GLY A 176 -9.50 -9.41 -7.88
CA GLY A 176 -8.95 -9.02 -9.16
C GLY A 176 -7.55 -9.59 -9.39
N HIS A 177 -6.95 -9.19 -10.50
CA HIS A 177 -5.61 -9.54 -10.90
C HIS A 177 -4.84 -8.28 -11.24
N ALA A 178 -4.18 -7.68 -10.25
CA ALA A 178 -3.31 -6.54 -10.41
C ALA A 178 -2.14 -6.64 -9.41
N ASN A 179 -1.02 -6.01 -9.72
CA ASN A 179 0.11 -5.99 -8.82
C ASN A 179 0.22 -4.60 -8.17
N THR A 180 -0.47 -4.40 -7.02
CA THR A 180 -0.42 -3.13 -6.27
C THR A 180 0.99 -2.75 -5.86
N HIS A 181 1.81 -3.74 -5.48
CA HIS A 181 3.20 -3.50 -5.07
C HIS A 181 4.03 -2.89 -6.19
N GLN A 182 3.80 -3.27 -7.45
CA GLN A 182 4.47 -2.70 -8.61
C GLN A 182 4.28 -1.17 -8.70
N TYR A 183 3.12 -0.67 -8.28
CA TYR A 183 2.76 0.75 -8.41
C TYR A 183 2.94 1.54 -7.12
N LEU A 184 2.73 0.94 -5.95
CA LEU A 184 2.68 1.61 -4.65
C LEU A 184 3.84 1.24 -3.71
N SER A 185 4.93 0.65 -4.23
CA SER A 185 6.09 0.26 -3.41
C SER A 185 6.98 1.43 -3.02
N THR A 186 7.05 2.49 -3.85
CA THR A 186 7.90 3.65 -3.57
C THR A 186 7.21 4.66 -2.65
N GLN A 187 7.97 5.32 -1.80
CA GLN A 187 7.45 6.37 -0.94
C GLN A 187 6.97 7.59 -1.75
N ILE A 188 7.61 7.87 -2.88
CA ILE A 188 7.20 8.95 -3.79
C ILE A 188 5.83 8.66 -4.37
N ALA A 189 5.58 7.44 -4.85
CA ALA A 189 4.27 7.02 -5.35
C ALA A 189 3.17 7.17 -4.30
N ARG A 190 3.45 6.72 -3.05
CA ARG A 190 2.52 6.85 -1.93
C ARG A 190 2.23 8.31 -1.59
N ALA A 191 3.27 9.17 -1.58
CA ALA A 191 3.12 10.59 -1.32
C ALA A 191 2.28 11.30 -2.40
N ILE A 192 2.50 10.99 -3.68
CA ILE A 192 1.70 11.50 -4.80
C ILE A 192 0.23 11.12 -4.60
N CYS A 193 -0.04 9.81 -4.38
CA CYS A 193 -1.40 9.33 -4.22
C CYS A 193 -2.08 9.91 -2.96
N LEU A 194 -1.38 9.97 -1.82
CA LEU A 194 -1.96 10.55 -0.59
C LEU A 194 -2.30 12.02 -0.75
N THR A 195 -1.44 12.79 -1.43
CA THR A 195 -1.61 14.23 -1.62
C THR A 195 -2.73 14.55 -2.61
N ALA A 196 -2.85 13.76 -3.68
CA ALA A 196 -3.89 13.90 -4.71
C ALA A 196 -5.20 13.15 -4.38
N TYR A 197 -5.38 12.70 -3.12
CA TYR A 197 -6.50 11.87 -2.71
C TYR A 197 -7.82 12.66 -2.61
N GLU A 198 -7.79 13.79 -1.92
CA GLU A 198 -9.01 14.57 -1.64
C GLU A 198 -9.47 15.40 -2.86
N LYS A 199 -8.55 15.85 -3.68
CA LYS A 199 -8.82 16.67 -4.87
C LYS A 199 -7.72 16.53 -5.92
N PRO A 200 -8.06 16.74 -7.22
CA PRO A 200 -7.06 16.75 -8.28
C PRO A 200 -6.04 17.89 -8.11
N LEU A 201 -4.74 17.57 -8.26
CA LEU A 201 -3.62 18.48 -8.10
C LEU A 201 -2.69 18.43 -9.31
N THR A 202 -2.03 19.55 -9.61
CA THR A 202 -0.93 19.61 -10.58
C THR A 202 0.35 19.03 -9.98
N ILE A 203 1.34 18.71 -10.82
CA ILE A 203 2.65 18.24 -10.37
C ILE A 203 3.31 19.25 -9.42
N GLU A 204 3.19 20.54 -9.72
CA GLU A 204 3.73 21.60 -8.87
C GLU A 204 3.00 21.67 -7.51
N GLU A 205 1.66 21.54 -7.49
CA GLU A 205 0.89 21.52 -6.25
C GLU A 205 1.26 20.31 -5.38
N ILE A 206 1.48 19.13 -6.00
CA ILE A 206 1.96 17.93 -5.31
C ILE A 206 3.38 18.15 -4.76
N SER A 207 4.28 18.72 -5.57
CA SER A 207 5.65 19.03 -5.15
C SER A 207 5.70 19.98 -3.94
N ILE A 208 4.89 21.03 -3.95
CA ILE A 208 4.79 21.98 -2.82
C ILE A 208 4.28 21.29 -1.56
N SER A 209 3.23 20.45 -1.71
CA SER A 209 2.59 19.80 -0.58
C SER A 209 3.47 18.72 0.06
N THR A 210 4.34 18.08 -0.72
CA THR A 210 5.19 16.96 -0.28
C THR A 210 6.63 17.33 -0.02
N GLY A 211 7.11 18.46 -0.57
CA GLY A 211 8.53 18.81 -0.61
C GLY A 211 9.35 17.96 -1.61
N ILE A 212 8.72 17.09 -2.39
CA ILE A 212 9.39 16.25 -3.39
C ILE A 212 9.61 17.07 -4.66
N PRO A 213 10.83 17.17 -5.18
CA PRO A 213 11.09 17.88 -6.45
C PRO A 213 10.25 17.32 -7.60
N THR A 214 9.75 18.21 -8.46
CA THR A 214 8.85 17.86 -9.58
C THR A 214 9.40 16.79 -10.49
N MET A 215 10.71 16.75 -10.72
CA MET A 215 11.35 15.75 -11.60
C MET A 215 11.10 14.32 -11.14
N TYR A 216 11.09 14.05 -9.82
CA TYR A 216 10.82 12.71 -9.30
C TYR A 216 9.33 12.37 -9.39
N ILE A 217 8.46 13.37 -9.28
CA ILE A 217 7.02 13.19 -9.46
C ILE A 217 6.72 12.90 -10.94
N GLU A 218 7.34 13.66 -11.87
CA GLU A 218 7.20 13.47 -13.32
C GLU A 218 7.63 12.07 -13.76
N ASP A 219 8.69 11.51 -13.16
CA ASP A 219 9.17 10.15 -13.45
C ASP A 219 8.20 9.06 -12.94
N GLU A 220 7.50 9.31 -11.83
CA GLU A 220 6.54 8.35 -11.25
C GLU A 220 5.16 8.39 -11.92
N ILE A 221 4.69 9.54 -12.39
CA ILE A 221 3.36 9.73 -12.96
C ILE A 221 3.01 8.72 -14.06
N PRO A 222 3.87 8.48 -15.09
CA PRO A 222 3.54 7.55 -16.17
C PRO A 222 3.28 6.12 -15.65
N ARG A 223 4.04 5.68 -14.64
CA ARG A 223 3.89 4.37 -14.03
C ARG A 223 2.58 4.26 -13.25
N LEU A 224 2.24 5.29 -12.48
CA LEU A 224 1.00 5.36 -11.71
C LEU A 224 -0.24 5.44 -12.62
N GLU A 225 -0.17 6.20 -13.73
CA GLU A 225 -1.24 6.26 -14.73
C GLU A 225 -1.42 4.91 -15.46
N TYR A 226 -0.33 4.24 -15.82
CA TYR A 226 -0.37 2.92 -16.45
C TYR A 226 -1.00 1.87 -15.54
N GLY A 227 -0.73 1.95 -14.24
CA GLY A 227 -1.35 1.11 -13.22
C GLY A 227 -2.75 1.55 -12.78
N ASP A 228 -3.37 2.57 -13.39
CA ASP A 228 -4.63 3.16 -12.96
C ASP A 228 -4.66 3.53 -11.45
N ALA A 229 -3.49 3.79 -10.86
CA ALA A 229 -3.39 4.26 -9.48
C ALA A 229 -3.77 5.75 -9.37
N ILE A 230 -3.53 6.51 -10.42
CA ILE A 230 -3.99 7.89 -10.58
C ILE A 230 -4.70 8.06 -11.92
N CYS A 231 -5.60 9.03 -11.97
CA CYS A 231 -6.23 9.48 -13.22
C CYS A 231 -5.87 10.94 -13.52
N LYS A 232 -5.70 11.23 -14.82
CA LYS A 232 -5.41 12.58 -15.31
C LYS A 232 -6.71 13.32 -15.63
N ILE A 233 -6.85 14.53 -15.09
CA ILE A 233 -7.99 15.43 -15.29
C ILE A 233 -7.46 16.79 -15.77
N GLY A 234 -7.42 16.99 -17.08
CA GLY A 234 -6.74 18.15 -17.67
C GLY A 234 -5.23 18.12 -17.41
N ASN A 235 -4.70 19.11 -16.69
CA ASN A 235 -3.30 19.18 -16.23
C ASN A 235 -3.12 18.71 -14.77
N LYS A 236 -4.15 18.14 -14.15
CA LYS A 236 -4.17 17.68 -12.77
C LYS A 236 -4.26 16.16 -12.70
N TYR A 237 -3.85 15.61 -11.56
CA TYR A 237 -3.89 14.20 -11.25
C TYR A 237 -4.70 13.96 -9.99
N SER A 238 -5.49 12.90 -9.95
CA SER A 238 -6.27 12.48 -8.80
C SER A 238 -6.04 11.01 -8.52
N THR A 239 -6.00 10.62 -7.27
CA THR A 239 -5.90 9.21 -6.85
C THR A 239 -7.17 8.47 -7.23
N ASN A 240 -7.01 7.26 -7.76
CA ASN A 240 -8.09 6.44 -8.31
C ASN A 240 -8.39 5.21 -7.45
N PHE A 241 -8.12 5.27 -6.16
CA PHE A 241 -8.45 4.21 -5.20
C PHE A 241 -8.69 4.81 -3.81
N ILE A 242 -9.47 4.09 -3.00
CA ILE A 242 -9.76 4.50 -1.62
C ILE A 242 -8.56 4.19 -0.73
N ILE A 243 -8.15 5.17 0.10
CA ILE A 243 -7.16 5.03 1.16
C ILE A 243 -7.91 4.94 2.49
N PHE A 244 -7.85 3.78 3.14
CA PHE A 244 -8.47 3.54 4.44
C PHE A 244 -7.47 3.94 5.53
N ARG A 245 -7.66 5.14 6.09
CA ARG A 245 -6.72 5.73 7.06
C ARG A 245 -6.95 5.17 8.46
N LEU A 246 -5.95 5.27 9.32
CA LEU A 246 -6.03 4.83 10.73
C LEU A 246 -7.26 5.39 11.47
N LYS A 247 -7.53 6.69 11.27
CA LYS A 247 -8.70 7.34 11.87
C LYS A 247 -10.04 6.80 11.35
N ASP A 248 -10.10 6.47 10.06
CA ASP A 248 -11.30 5.95 9.39
C ASP A 248 -11.58 4.51 9.85
N ARG A 249 -10.52 3.71 10.07
CA ARG A 249 -10.60 2.36 10.62
C ARG A 249 -11.22 2.35 12.02
N LYS A 250 -10.77 3.25 12.90
CA LYS A 250 -11.33 3.34 14.25
C LYS A 250 -12.83 3.66 14.24
N GLN A 251 -13.26 4.57 13.36
CA GLN A 251 -14.69 4.87 13.21
C GLN A 251 -15.50 3.66 12.72
N ALA A 252 -14.96 2.88 11.77
CA ALA A 252 -15.63 1.67 11.28
C ALA A 252 -15.66 0.55 12.33
N GLU A 253 -14.64 0.44 13.18
CA GLU A 253 -14.59 -0.46 14.32
C GLU A 253 -15.67 -0.10 15.35
N ASP A 254 -15.77 1.17 15.74
CA ASP A 254 -16.78 1.65 16.69
C ASP A 254 -18.22 1.32 16.23
N VAL A 255 -18.50 1.42 14.92
CA VAL A 255 -19.79 1.01 14.33
C VAL A 255 -20.03 -0.50 14.47
N SER A 256 -18.97 -1.30 14.50
CA SER A 256 -19.07 -2.77 14.52
C SER A 256 -19.25 -3.37 15.91
N LEU A 257 -18.73 -2.74 16.96
CA LEU A 257 -18.67 -3.33 18.31
C LEU A 257 -20.05 -3.67 18.90
N SER A 258 -21.06 -2.83 18.71
CA SER A 258 -22.41 -3.09 19.21
C SER A 258 -23.08 -4.31 18.56
N THR A 259 -22.70 -4.62 17.33
CA THR A 259 -23.22 -5.76 16.56
C THR A 259 -22.54 -7.06 16.97
N VAL A 260 -21.28 -7.01 17.39
CA VAL A 260 -20.46 -8.18 17.74
C VAL A 260 -21.07 -8.95 18.89
N ASP A 261 -21.44 -8.30 19.99
CA ASP A 261 -21.99 -8.95 21.17
C ASP A 261 -23.29 -9.72 20.87
N LEU A 262 -24.20 -9.09 20.10
CA LEU A 262 -25.46 -9.71 19.74
C LEU A 262 -25.29 -10.91 18.79
N LEU A 263 -24.34 -10.84 17.86
CA LEU A 263 -24.00 -11.98 17.00
C LEU A 263 -23.33 -13.10 17.78
N ALA A 264 -22.47 -12.77 18.74
CA ALA A 264 -21.82 -13.74 19.60
C ALA A 264 -22.84 -14.49 20.46
N ASP A 265 -23.85 -13.80 21.03
CA ASP A 265 -24.94 -14.45 21.78
C ASP A 265 -25.67 -15.49 20.93
N GLN A 266 -26.01 -15.15 19.68
CA GLN A 266 -26.72 -16.04 18.78
C GLN A 266 -25.87 -17.27 18.39
N LEU A 267 -24.59 -17.06 18.14
CA LEU A 267 -23.67 -18.13 17.75
C LEU A 267 -23.31 -19.04 18.93
N GLU A 268 -23.14 -18.49 20.13
CA GLU A 268 -22.95 -19.26 21.36
C GLU A 268 -24.11 -20.21 21.63
N ALA A 269 -25.36 -19.71 21.52
CA ALA A 269 -26.54 -20.53 21.65
C ALA A 269 -26.61 -21.63 20.60
N LEU A 270 -26.30 -21.32 19.33
CA LEU A 270 -26.24 -22.27 18.22
C LEU A 270 -25.19 -23.37 18.43
N LEU A 271 -23.98 -22.99 18.83
CA LEU A 271 -22.88 -23.94 19.07
C LEU A 271 -23.21 -24.85 20.25
N THR A 272 -23.84 -24.33 21.29
CA THR A 272 -24.27 -25.11 22.47
C THR A 272 -25.34 -26.14 22.10
N ASP A 273 -26.36 -25.74 21.33
CA ASP A 273 -27.44 -26.65 20.88
C ASP A 273 -26.94 -27.72 19.90
N ALA A 274 -25.94 -27.38 19.07
CA ALA A 274 -25.42 -28.33 18.08
C ALA A 274 -24.42 -29.33 18.64
N LYS A 275 -23.85 -29.12 19.81
CA LYS A 275 -22.77 -29.93 20.38
C LYS A 275 -23.07 -31.45 20.38
N ASP A 276 -24.23 -31.83 20.88
CA ASP A 276 -24.60 -33.26 20.97
C ASP A 276 -25.10 -33.82 19.63
N LYS A 277 -25.58 -32.97 18.73
CA LYS A 277 -26.09 -33.38 17.41
C LYS A 277 -24.97 -33.66 16.41
N ILE A 278 -23.83 -32.98 16.52
CA ILE A 278 -22.69 -33.21 15.62
C ILE A 278 -22.13 -34.64 15.75
N CYS A 279 -22.05 -35.15 16.97
CA CYS A 279 -21.51 -36.49 17.23
C CYS A 279 -22.36 -37.64 16.60
N ILE A 280 -23.60 -37.35 16.21
CA ILE A 280 -24.52 -38.34 15.60
C ILE A 280 -24.26 -38.48 14.09
N ILE A 281 -23.72 -37.41 13.45
CA ILE A 281 -23.39 -37.43 12.02
C ILE A 281 -22.12 -38.24 11.81
N ASP A 282 -22.16 -39.21 10.93
CA ASP A 282 -21.02 -40.10 10.61
C ASP A 282 -20.09 -39.43 9.59
N PHE A 283 -19.13 -38.64 10.08
CA PHE A 283 -18.03 -38.08 9.26
C PHE A 283 -16.71 -38.18 10.01
N TYR A 284 -15.61 -38.19 9.30
CA TYR A 284 -14.30 -38.16 9.94
C TYR A 284 -14.06 -36.83 10.66
N GLY A 285 -13.85 -36.90 11.97
CA GLY A 285 -13.65 -35.70 12.82
C GLY A 285 -14.93 -35.26 13.56
N ASN A 286 -16.02 -36.08 13.54
CA ASN A 286 -17.22 -35.80 14.34
C ASN A 286 -16.95 -35.86 15.87
N ASN A 287 -15.83 -36.44 16.29
CA ASN A 287 -15.34 -36.47 17.66
C ASN A 287 -14.46 -35.26 18.03
N PHE A 288 -14.19 -34.33 17.09
CA PHE A 288 -13.53 -33.11 17.43
C PHE A 288 -14.43 -32.22 18.30
N VAL A 289 -13.83 -31.63 19.32
CA VAL A 289 -14.59 -30.79 20.26
C VAL A 289 -15.17 -29.54 19.59
N ILE A 290 -16.36 -29.14 20.06
CA ILE A 290 -17.12 -28.03 19.45
C ILE A 290 -16.36 -26.70 19.46
N ASP A 291 -15.55 -26.45 20.48
CA ASP A 291 -14.72 -25.23 20.59
C ASP A 291 -13.66 -25.14 19.49
N ARG A 292 -13.31 -26.27 18.86
CA ARG A 292 -12.48 -26.37 17.67
C ARG A 292 -13.30 -26.28 16.38
N LEU A 293 -14.39 -27.05 16.26
CA LEU A 293 -15.25 -27.05 15.08
C LEU A 293 -15.89 -25.67 14.85
N GLY A 294 -16.04 -24.87 15.88
CA GLY A 294 -16.53 -23.51 15.80
C GLY A 294 -15.70 -22.61 14.86
N TYR A 295 -14.42 -22.88 14.68
CA TYR A 295 -13.57 -22.17 13.69
C TYR A 295 -13.92 -22.48 12.22
N ILE A 296 -14.73 -23.50 11.99
CA ILE A 296 -15.32 -23.81 10.68
C ILE A 296 -16.76 -23.26 10.63
N ILE A 297 -17.54 -23.51 11.68
CA ILE A 297 -18.98 -23.19 11.75
C ILE A 297 -19.21 -21.69 11.71
N VAL A 298 -18.52 -20.91 12.55
CA VAL A 298 -18.72 -19.46 12.67
C VAL A 298 -18.41 -18.73 11.36
N PRO A 299 -17.23 -18.90 10.73
CA PRO A 299 -16.96 -18.26 9.44
C PRO A 299 -17.91 -18.73 8.34
N TYR A 300 -18.24 -20.04 8.28
CA TYR A 300 -19.17 -20.58 7.29
C TYR A 300 -20.55 -19.91 7.35
N LEU A 301 -21.11 -19.81 8.54
CA LEU A 301 -22.43 -19.21 8.74
C LEU A 301 -22.44 -17.71 8.45
N LEU A 302 -21.50 -16.97 9.05
CA LEU A 302 -21.45 -15.52 8.91
C LEU A 302 -21.14 -15.12 7.46
N ARG A 303 -20.22 -15.75 6.77
CA ARG A 303 -19.92 -15.43 5.36
C ARG A 303 -21.14 -15.60 4.45
N ARG A 304 -21.86 -16.69 4.61
CA ARG A 304 -23.10 -16.95 3.84
C ARG A 304 -24.16 -15.93 4.15
N LYS A 305 -24.37 -15.63 5.43
CA LYS A 305 -25.39 -14.72 5.90
C LYS A 305 -25.11 -13.28 5.47
N LEU A 306 -23.89 -12.82 5.63
CA LEU A 306 -23.45 -11.49 5.16
C LEU A 306 -23.64 -11.33 3.66
N ARG A 307 -23.29 -12.37 2.88
CA ARG A 307 -23.48 -12.37 1.43
C ARG A 307 -24.98 -12.28 1.06
N ASP A 308 -25.81 -13.06 1.74
CA ASP A 308 -27.25 -13.06 1.53
C ASP A 308 -27.88 -11.71 1.87
N VAL A 309 -27.66 -11.18 3.06
CA VAL A 309 -28.18 -9.87 3.49
C VAL A 309 -27.67 -8.76 2.57
N LYS A 310 -26.39 -8.71 2.25
CA LYS A 310 -25.82 -7.69 1.37
C LYS A 310 -26.41 -7.74 -0.04
N ASN A 311 -26.44 -8.93 -0.67
CA ASN A 311 -26.76 -9.04 -2.09
C ASN A 311 -28.27 -9.14 -2.35
N ASN A 312 -29.02 -9.85 -1.50
CA ASN A 312 -30.42 -10.15 -1.74
C ASN A 312 -31.34 -9.18 -0.99
N ARG A 313 -31.04 -8.88 0.28
CA ARG A 313 -31.88 -7.97 1.08
C ARG A 313 -31.57 -6.50 0.79
N LEU A 314 -30.29 -6.09 0.83
CA LEU A 314 -29.88 -4.70 0.62
C LEU A 314 -29.58 -4.38 -0.85
N GLN A 315 -29.46 -5.38 -1.70
CA GLN A 315 -29.13 -5.23 -3.13
C GLN A 315 -27.84 -4.43 -3.40
N LEU A 316 -26.92 -4.43 -2.43
CA LEU A 316 -25.61 -3.77 -2.53
C LEU A 316 -24.63 -4.64 -3.32
N LYS A 317 -24.89 -4.80 -4.62
CA LYS A 317 -24.00 -5.55 -5.52
C LYS A 317 -22.76 -4.75 -5.84
N ASN A 318 -21.64 -5.43 -5.91
CA ASN A 318 -20.43 -4.83 -6.48
C ASN A 318 -20.63 -4.62 -7.98
N GLY A 319 -20.09 -3.53 -8.51
CA GLY A 319 -19.96 -3.34 -9.95
C GLY A 319 -19.01 -4.39 -10.57
N PRO A 320 -18.95 -4.48 -11.89
CA PRO A 320 -17.95 -5.28 -12.58
C PRO A 320 -16.55 -4.78 -12.21
N TYR A 321 -15.60 -5.70 -12.12
CA TYR A 321 -14.21 -5.33 -11.86
C TYR A 321 -13.68 -4.50 -13.02
N PRO A 322 -13.13 -3.30 -12.77
CA PRO A 322 -12.64 -2.45 -13.83
C PRO A 322 -11.44 -3.09 -14.52
N PRO A 323 -11.44 -3.11 -15.88
CA PRO A 323 -10.22 -3.44 -16.61
C PRO A 323 -9.19 -2.34 -16.39
N ARG A 324 -7.93 -2.71 -16.29
CA ARG A 324 -6.80 -1.81 -16.04
C ARG A 324 -5.96 -1.69 -17.31
N LYS A 325 -5.25 -0.58 -17.47
CA LYS A 325 -4.38 -0.33 -18.63
C LYS A 325 -3.22 -1.32 -18.73
N ASP A 326 -2.79 -1.88 -17.60
CA ASP A 326 -1.74 -2.91 -17.51
C ASP A 326 -2.22 -4.32 -17.90
N GLY A 327 -3.48 -4.46 -18.32
CA GLY A 327 -4.11 -5.73 -18.67
C GLY A 327 -4.66 -6.51 -17.47
N GLY A 328 -4.46 -6.02 -16.25
CA GLY A 328 -5.09 -6.55 -15.05
C GLY A 328 -6.55 -6.10 -14.90
N TYR A 329 -7.15 -6.48 -13.79
CA TYR A 329 -8.50 -6.03 -13.40
C TYR A 329 -8.61 -6.03 -11.86
N GLY A 330 -9.60 -5.31 -11.35
CA GLY A 330 -9.90 -5.26 -9.91
C GLY A 330 -9.62 -3.90 -9.29
N TRP A 331 -9.89 -3.83 -8.00
CA TRP A 331 -9.79 -2.62 -7.19
C TRP A 331 -8.57 -2.67 -6.28
N PHE A 332 -7.84 -1.57 -6.17
CA PHE A 332 -6.81 -1.44 -5.15
C PHE A 332 -7.45 -1.26 -3.78
N ILE A 333 -7.00 -2.06 -2.83
CA ILE A 333 -7.31 -1.96 -1.41
C ILE A 333 -6.05 -1.45 -0.71
N VAL A 334 -6.14 -0.26 -0.14
CA VAL A 334 -5.00 0.40 0.49
C VAL A 334 -5.38 0.81 1.90
N GLU A 335 -4.67 0.27 2.87
CA GLU A 335 -4.86 0.54 4.30
C GLU A 335 -3.62 1.21 4.88
N GLU A 336 -3.80 2.32 5.59
CA GLU A 336 -2.74 2.99 6.33
C GLU A 336 -2.35 2.17 7.56
N THR A 337 -1.04 2.07 7.85
CA THR A 337 -0.49 1.33 8.98
C THR A 337 0.39 2.21 9.85
N VAL A 338 0.54 1.87 11.14
CA VAL A 338 1.44 2.60 12.05
C VAL A 338 2.90 2.32 11.64
N ASP A 339 3.23 1.06 11.37
CA ASP A 339 4.52 0.65 10.85
C ASP A 339 4.38 -0.46 9.79
N GLU A 340 5.48 -0.87 9.17
CA GLU A 340 5.47 -1.93 8.14
C GLU A 340 5.19 -3.33 8.70
N ALA A 341 5.35 -3.52 10.00
CA ALA A 341 5.14 -4.80 10.68
C ALA A 341 3.71 -4.93 11.22
N GLU A 342 2.97 -3.80 11.31
CA GLU A 342 1.61 -3.82 11.82
C GLU A 342 0.67 -4.54 10.86
N ASN A 343 0.02 -5.58 11.36
CA ASN A 343 -1.06 -6.23 10.65
C ASN A 343 -2.37 -5.48 10.94
N CYS A 344 -2.65 -4.45 10.15
CA CYS A 344 -3.84 -3.60 10.32
C CYS A 344 -5.15 -4.34 10.10
N ALA A 345 -5.09 -5.48 9.46
CA ALA A 345 -6.23 -6.34 9.23
C ALA A 345 -6.26 -7.49 10.26
N GLU A 346 -5.92 -7.22 11.52
CA GLU A 346 -5.89 -8.22 12.60
C GLU A 346 -7.15 -9.08 12.62
N PHE A 347 -8.32 -8.45 12.49
CA PHE A 347 -9.62 -9.13 12.47
C PHE A 347 -10.10 -9.53 11.06
N ASN A 348 -9.32 -9.25 10.02
CA ASN A 348 -9.71 -9.68 8.69
C ASN A 348 -9.74 -11.20 8.61
N SER A 349 -10.73 -11.72 7.90
CA SER A 349 -10.95 -13.15 7.73
C SER A 349 -11.15 -13.49 6.26
N GLY A 350 -10.84 -14.72 5.91
CA GLY A 350 -11.04 -15.21 4.57
C GLY A 350 -11.14 -16.73 4.50
N CYS A 351 -11.30 -17.22 3.28
CA CYS A 351 -11.28 -18.63 2.98
C CYS A 351 -10.39 -18.88 1.77
N ASN A 352 -9.44 -19.79 1.92
CA ASN A 352 -8.68 -20.34 0.80
C ASN A 352 -9.21 -21.74 0.47
N THR A 353 -9.18 -22.11 -0.79
CA THR A 353 -9.58 -23.42 -1.27
C THR A 353 -8.49 -24.01 -2.13
N ALA A 354 -8.05 -25.21 -1.81
CA ALA A 354 -7.21 -26.04 -2.65
C ALA A 354 -8.08 -27.18 -3.23
N ILE A 355 -8.01 -27.37 -4.54
CA ILE A 355 -8.82 -28.36 -5.26
C ILE A 355 -7.86 -29.35 -5.91
N ASP A 356 -8.17 -30.65 -5.85
CA ASP A 356 -7.39 -31.68 -6.53
C ASP A 356 -7.52 -31.58 -8.07
N GLU A 357 -6.61 -32.24 -8.80
CA GLU A 357 -6.59 -32.22 -10.27
C GLU A 357 -7.86 -32.81 -10.88
N THR A 358 -8.48 -33.76 -10.22
CA THR A 358 -9.72 -34.40 -10.66
C THR A 358 -10.96 -33.58 -10.32
N LYS A 359 -10.79 -32.52 -9.50
CA LYS A 359 -11.85 -31.67 -8.93
C LYS A 359 -12.90 -32.49 -8.15
N SER A 360 -12.49 -33.61 -7.57
CA SER A 360 -13.34 -34.48 -6.76
C SER A 360 -13.31 -34.14 -5.29
N THR A 361 -12.25 -33.46 -4.83
CA THR A 361 -12.03 -33.13 -3.42
C THR A 361 -11.51 -31.70 -3.28
N ALA A 362 -12.02 -30.99 -2.29
CA ALA A 362 -11.58 -29.64 -1.97
C ALA A 362 -11.22 -29.52 -0.49
N ILE A 363 -10.02 -29.01 -0.21
CA ILE A 363 -9.62 -28.60 1.14
C ILE A 363 -9.89 -27.11 1.27
N HIS A 364 -10.71 -26.75 2.23
CA HIS A 364 -11.02 -25.38 2.60
C HIS A 364 -10.26 -24.99 3.85
N TYR A 365 -9.84 -23.74 3.92
CA TYR A 365 -9.16 -23.17 5.06
C TYR A 365 -9.70 -21.79 5.36
N TYR A 366 -10.42 -21.66 6.48
CA TYR A 366 -10.81 -20.37 7.05
C TYR A 366 -9.66 -19.81 7.87
N TRP A 367 -9.36 -18.55 7.66
CA TRP A 367 -8.30 -17.84 8.38
C TRP A 367 -8.83 -16.53 8.97
N ILE A 368 -8.24 -16.13 10.08
CA ILE A 368 -8.43 -14.85 10.75
C ILE A 368 -7.02 -14.39 11.12
N ASN A 369 -6.60 -13.24 10.64
CA ASN A 369 -5.21 -12.80 10.74
C ASN A 369 -4.67 -12.79 12.18
N LYS A 370 -5.50 -12.45 13.15
CA LYS A 370 -5.15 -12.46 14.57
C LYS A 370 -4.69 -13.82 15.09
N TYR A 371 -5.28 -14.90 14.58
CA TYR A 371 -5.11 -16.25 15.12
C TYR A 371 -4.49 -17.21 14.11
N PHE A 372 -4.92 -17.10 12.87
CA PHE A 372 -4.47 -17.95 11.77
C PHE A 372 -4.23 -17.02 10.59
N ASP A 373 -3.07 -16.44 10.49
CA ASP A 373 -2.79 -15.63 9.34
C ASP A 373 -2.94 -16.48 8.07
N ASN A 374 -3.04 -15.82 6.91
CA ASN A 374 -3.05 -16.49 5.60
C ASN A 374 -1.71 -17.19 5.36
N ASN A 375 -1.31 -18.03 6.35
CA ASN A 375 0.04 -18.52 6.51
C ASN A 375 0.42 -19.35 5.29
N VAL A 376 1.50 -18.97 4.67
CA VAL A 376 2.14 -19.64 3.53
C VAL A 376 2.28 -21.15 3.76
N TYR A 377 2.41 -21.61 5.00
CA TYR A 377 2.55 -23.02 5.35
C TYR A 377 1.26 -23.82 5.13
N HIS A 378 0.11 -23.37 5.63
CA HIS A 378 -1.16 -24.07 5.44
C HIS A 378 -1.58 -24.06 3.97
N ASN A 379 -1.44 -22.92 3.31
CA ASN A 379 -1.78 -22.79 1.90
C ASN A 379 -0.88 -23.68 1.01
N ARG A 380 0.41 -23.81 1.34
CA ARG A 380 1.32 -24.73 0.63
C ARG A 380 1.01 -26.19 0.94
N GLY A 381 0.79 -26.53 2.20
CA GLY A 381 0.51 -27.90 2.63
C GLY A 381 -0.80 -28.43 2.06
N THR A 382 -1.89 -27.66 2.13
CA THR A 382 -3.20 -28.05 1.57
C THR A 382 -3.17 -28.16 0.06
N ARG A 383 -2.50 -27.24 -0.64
CA ARG A 383 -2.29 -27.33 -2.10
C ARG A 383 -1.46 -28.55 -2.47
N TRP A 384 -0.39 -28.82 -1.73
CA TRP A 384 0.46 -29.98 -1.97
C TRP A 384 -0.34 -31.28 -1.78
N MET A 385 -1.19 -31.39 -0.73
CA MET A 385 -2.05 -32.56 -0.50
C MET A 385 -3.02 -32.79 -1.66
N CYS A 386 -3.61 -31.72 -2.20
CA CYS A 386 -4.50 -31.81 -3.36
C CYS A 386 -3.75 -32.18 -4.64
N GLN A 387 -2.61 -31.56 -4.92
CA GLN A 387 -1.79 -31.81 -6.11
C GLN A 387 -1.24 -33.25 -6.17
N ASN A 388 -0.97 -33.84 -5.01
CA ASN A 388 -0.46 -35.20 -4.91
C ASN A 388 -1.57 -36.23 -4.60
N ASN A 389 -2.84 -35.83 -4.65
CA ASN A 389 -4.01 -36.67 -4.43
C ASN A 389 -3.95 -37.49 -3.12
N ILE A 390 -3.33 -36.92 -2.07
CA ILE A 390 -3.09 -37.62 -0.80
C ILE A 390 -4.40 -38.11 -0.16
N LEU A 391 -5.48 -37.34 -0.28
CA LEU A 391 -6.77 -37.64 0.31
C LEU A 391 -7.46 -38.83 -0.34
N GLN A 392 -7.16 -39.15 -1.60
CA GLN A 392 -7.71 -40.35 -2.28
C GLN A 392 -7.19 -41.66 -1.68
N ASN A 393 -6.02 -41.62 -1.02
CA ASN A 393 -5.43 -42.77 -0.33
C ASN A 393 -5.85 -42.85 1.14
N ALA A 394 -6.59 -41.84 1.62
CA ALA A 394 -7.05 -41.83 3.01
C ALA A 394 -8.29 -42.69 3.19
N VAL A 395 -8.25 -43.63 4.13
CA VAL A 395 -9.39 -44.46 4.51
C VAL A 395 -9.77 -44.14 5.95
N ASN A 396 -10.99 -43.66 6.17
CA ASN A 396 -11.44 -43.21 7.49
C ASN A 396 -10.46 -42.21 8.15
N GLY A 397 -9.93 -41.30 7.35
CA GLY A 397 -8.98 -40.28 7.81
C GLY A 397 -7.54 -40.77 8.04
N VAL A 398 -7.25 -42.06 7.82
CA VAL A 398 -5.91 -42.65 7.91
C VAL A 398 -5.24 -42.63 6.54
N ILE A 399 -4.09 -42.00 6.43
CA ILE A 399 -3.22 -42.04 5.26
C ILE A 399 -2.19 -43.18 5.50
N PRO A 400 -2.15 -44.23 4.66
CA PRO A 400 -1.20 -45.32 4.82
C PRO A 400 0.23 -44.84 4.78
N LYS A 401 1.10 -45.42 5.61
CA LYS A 401 2.48 -44.99 5.78
C LYS A 401 3.28 -45.01 4.46
N ASP A 402 3.00 -45.98 3.62
CA ASP A 402 3.71 -46.18 2.35
C ASP A 402 3.16 -45.31 1.20
N SER A 403 2.07 -44.57 1.43
CA SER A 403 1.44 -43.73 0.41
C SER A 403 2.03 -42.28 0.36
N ILE A 404 2.91 -41.97 1.29
CA ILE A 404 3.55 -40.65 1.38
C ILE A 404 5.03 -40.77 1.73
N ALA A 405 5.89 -40.05 1.04
CA ALA A 405 7.30 -40.03 1.35
C ALA A 405 7.58 -39.42 2.73
N TYR A 406 8.61 -39.89 3.43
CA TYR A 406 8.92 -39.43 4.80
C TYR A 406 9.13 -37.93 4.91
N GLU A 407 9.84 -37.32 3.93
CA GLU A 407 10.10 -35.89 3.92
C GLU A 407 8.81 -35.07 3.77
N ASP A 408 7.90 -35.53 2.93
CA ASP A 408 6.60 -34.88 2.69
C ASP A 408 5.70 -35.05 3.92
N ALA A 409 5.70 -36.22 4.55
CA ALA A 409 5.00 -36.42 5.81
C ALA A 409 5.54 -35.54 6.92
N ALA A 410 6.86 -35.37 7.02
CA ALA A 410 7.49 -34.48 7.99
C ALA A 410 7.05 -33.00 7.80
N HIS A 411 6.92 -32.56 6.55
CA HIS A 411 6.42 -31.21 6.23
C HIS A 411 4.94 -31.03 6.65
N LEU A 412 4.08 -32.00 6.36
CA LEU A 412 2.67 -31.96 6.74
C LEU A 412 2.45 -32.07 8.26
N ILE A 413 3.31 -32.83 8.96
CA ILE A 413 3.31 -32.92 10.43
C ILE A 413 3.72 -31.56 11.02
N LYS A 414 4.77 -30.93 10.46
CA LYS A 414 5.23 -29.61 10.90
C LYS A 414 4.15 -28.55 10.74
N SER A 415 3.31 -28.65 9.71
CA SER A 415 2.16 -27.77 9.50
C SER A 415 0.89 -28.25 10.22
N ALA A 416 0.99 -29.27 11.05
CA ALA A 416 -0.10 -29.88 11.81
C ALA A 416 -1.30 -30.37 10.96
N LEU A 417 -1.14 -30.53 9.65
CA LEU A 417 -2.19 -31.05 8.78
C LEU A 417 -2.42 -32.56 8.96
N ILE A 418 -1.38 -33.27 9.37
CA ILE A 418 -1.47 -34.69 9.75
C ILE A 418 -0.75 -34.95 11.08
N VAL A 419 -1.13 -36.02 11.77
CA VAL A 419 -0.45 -36.49 12.98
C VAL A 419 -0.05 -37.95 12.81
N LYS A 420 1.03 -38.38 13.48
CA LYS A 420 1.48 -39.80 13.44
C LYS A 420 0.48 -40.71 14.16
N SER A 421 0.28 -41.89 13.59
CA SER A 421 -0.49 -43.01 14.17
C SER A 421 0.32 -44.29 13.99
N ASP A 422 -0.10 -45.38 14.67
CA ASP A 422 0.53 -46.69 14.52
C ASP A 422 0.38 -47.24 13.10
N ASP A 423 -0.77 -46.99 12.46
CA ASP A 423 -1.12 -47.47 11.12
C ASP A 423 -0.73 -46.52 9.98
N GLY A 424 -0.14 -45.34 10.31
CA GLY A 424 0.23 -44.35 9.30
C GLY A 424 0.13 -42.91 9.81
N TYR A 425 -0.64 -42.07 9.12
CA TYR A 425 -0.88 -40.68 9.49
C TYR A 425 -2.38 -40.40 9.53
N LEU A 426 -2.84 -39.72 10.57
CA LEU A 426 -4.22 -39.27 10.69
C LEU A 426 -4.36 -37.84 10.20
N LEU A 427 -5.43 -37.56 9.47
CA LEU A 427 -5.81 -36.17 9.15
C LEU A 427 -6.12 -35.41 10.44
N ASN A 428 -5.58 -34.25 10.59
CA ASN A 428 -5.85 -33.37 11.74
C ASN A 428 -6.89 -32.29 11.40
N PHE A 429 -7.89 -32.62 10.60
CA PHE A 429 -9.04 -31.80 10.24
C PHE A 429 -10.21 -32.66 9.77
N PRO A 430 -11.46 -32.17 9.83
CA PRO A 430 -12.63 -32.92 9.41
C PRO A 430 -12.62 -33.20 7.90
N TYR A 431 -13.15 -34.39 7.55
CA TYR A 431 -13.34 -34.82 6.18
C TYR A 431 -14.80 -35.24 5.98
N PHE A 432 -15.46 -34.68 4.99
CA PHE A 432 -16.87 -34.85 4.68
C PHE A 432 -17.06 -35.37 3.25
N THR A 433 -18.02 -36.24 3.03
CA THR A 433 -18.68 -36.31 1.73
C THR A 433 -19.59 -35.10 1.54
N ALA A 434 -20.06 -34.85 0.33
CA ALA A 434 -20.97 -33.74 0.05
C ALA A 434 -22.28 -33.84 0.86
N GLU A 435 -22.81 -35.06 1.03
CA GLU A 435 -24.01 -35.31 1.82
C GLU A 435 -23.78 -35.07 3.30
N GLN A 436 -22.70 -35.57 3.86
CA GLN A 436 -22.32 -35.38 5.26
C GLN A 436 -22.13 -33.88 5.58
N PHE A 437 -21.48 -33.14 4.67
CA PHE A 437 -21.33 -31.69 4.85
C PHE A 437 -22.68 -30.96 4.81
N LYS A 438 -23.58 -31.36 3.94
CA LYS A 438 -24.92 -30.81 3.86
C LYS A 438 -25.72 -31.09 5.15
N GLU A 439 -25.65 -32.30 5.67
CA GLU A 439 -26.26 -32.65 6.94
C GLU A 439 -25.67 -31.87 8.10
N PHE A 440 -24.33 -31.83 8.21
CA PHE A 440 -23.62 -31.04 9.20
C PHE A 440 -24.03 -29.55 9.13
N ALA A 441 -24.03 -28.95 7.95
CA ALA A 441 -24.41 -27.54 7.76
C ALA A 441 -25.88 -27.25 8.09
N SER A 442 -26.76 -28.26 7.98
CA SER A 442 -28.19 -28.14 8.29
C SER A 442 -28.50 -28.03 9.79
N LEU A 443 -27.55 -28.45 10.64
CA LEU A 443 -27.66 -28.26 12.10
C LEU A 443 -27.62 -26.77 12.50
N PHE A 444 -27.06 -25.93 11.64
CA PHE A 444 -26.81 -24.55 11.97
C PHE A 444 -27.68 -23.63 11.10
N ASN A 445 -28.62 -22.95 11.70
CA ASN A 445 -29.53 -22.08 11.01
C ASN A 445 -29.56 -20.68 11.66
N LEU A 446 -28.94 -19.70 11.00
CA LEU A 446 -29.00 -18.27 11.37
C LEU A 446 -30.15 -17.54 10.65
N ASN A 447 -31.26 -18.22 10.34
CA ASN A 447 -32.40 -17.63 9.62
C ASN A 447 -33.39 -16.86 10.54
N ASP A 448 -32.91 -16.34 11.66
CA ASP A 448 -33.68 -15.41 12.48
C ASP A 448 -33.75 -14.05 11.78
N GLU A 449 -34.96 -13.50 11.65
CA GLU A 449 -35.20 -12.18 11.06
C GLU A 449 -34.48 -11.07 11.86
N LYS A 450 -34.37 -11.24 13.17
CA LYS A 450 -33.58 -10.31 14.01
C LYS A 450 -32.11 -10.25 13.62
N VAL A 451 -31.51 -11.40 13.27
CA VAL A 451 -30.12 -11.45 12.77
C VAL A 451 -30.02 -10.77 11.40
N ASN A 452 -31.04 -10.96 10.55
CA ASN A 452 -31.08 -10.28 9.25
C ASN A 452 -31.15 -8.77 9.40
N ASP A 453 -32.01 -8.26 10.30
CA ASP A 453 -32.15 -6.84 10.60
C ASP A 453 -30.85 -6.27 11.16
N LEU A 454 -30.28 -6.93 12.16
CA LEU A 454 -29.03 -6.54 12.79
C LEU A 454 -27.88 -6.42 11.77
N LEU A 455 -27.71 -7.43 10.92
CA LEU A 455 -26.68 -7.40 9.89
C LEU A 455 -26.95 -6.35 8.80
N ALA A 456 -28.23 -6.13 8.45
CA ALA A 456 -28.58 -5.11 7.48
C ALA A 456 -28.29 -3.70 8.02
N GLU A 457 -28.65 -3.41 9.26
CA GLU A 457 -28.36 -2.13 9.94
C GLU A 457 -26.84 -1.91 10.05
N TRP A 458 -26.09 -2.94 10.43
CA TRP A 458 -24.64 -2.86 10.51
C TRP A 458 -24.00 -2.59 9.14
N ILE A 459 -24.39 -3.32 8.08
CA ILE A 459 -23.87 -3.12 6.72
C ILE A 459 -24.15 -1.69 6.23
N ILE A 460 -25.36 -1.17 6.48
CA ILE A 460 -25.73 0.21 6.13
C ILE A 460 -24.87 1.19 6.95
N GLY A 461 -24.70 0.95 8.25
CA GLY A 461 -23.86 1.77 9.12
C GLY A 461 -22.41 1.85 8.63
N VAL A 462 -21.81 0.72 8.29
CA VAL A 462 -20.47 0.66 7.69
C VAL A 462 -20.43 1.43 6.37
N ARG A 463 -21.39 1.23 5.48
CA ARG A 463 -21.45 1.92 4.19
C ARG A 463 -21.54 3.45 4.37
N ASN A 464 -22.42 3.92 5.24
CA ASN A 464 -22.58 5.35 5.55
C ASN A 464 -21.31 5.94 6.17
N ASN A 465 -20.62 5.14 6.99
CA ASN A 465 -19.31 5.53 7.54
C ASN A 465 -18.30 5.73 6.41
N PHE A 466 -18.19 4.79 5.46
CA PHE A 466 -17.31 4.97 4.28
C PHE A 466 -17.70 6.21 3.45
N GLU A 467 -18.97 6.47 3.23
CA GLU A 467 -19.43 7.67 2.52
C GLU A 467 -19.00 8.99 3.20
N SER A 468 -18.81 8.97 4.52
CA SER A 468 -18.45 10.17 5.28
C SER A 468 -16.99 10.60 5.10
N PHE A 469 -16.07 9.67 4.81
CA PHE A 469 -14.64 9.97 4.71
C PHE A 469 -14.04 9.73 3.31
N VAL A 470 -14.73 9.00 2.43
CA VAL A 470 -14.26 8.75 1.07
C VAL A 470 -14.56 9.97 0.18
N PRO A 471 -13.58 10.47 -0.60
CA PRO A 471 -13.82 11.53 -1.56
C PRO A 471 -14.91 11.17 -2.59
N LYS A 472 -15.75 12.12 -2.96
CA LYS A 472 -16.91 11.89 -3.85
C LYS A 472 -16.58 11.20 -5.17
N HIS A 473 -15.41 11.46 -5.75
CA HIS A 473 -15.00 10.85 -7.02
C HIS A 473 -14.68 9.35 -6.92
N LEU A 474 -14.61 8.79 -5.69
CA LEU A 474 -14.36 7.37 -5.42
C LEU A 474 -15.57 6.65 -4.84
N HIS A 475 -16.74 7.29 -4.78
CA HIS A 475 -17.95 6.70 -4.18
C HIS A 475 -18.45 5.45 -4.91
N ASP A 476 -18.14 5.29 -6.19
CA ASP A 476 -18.43 4.08 -6.98
C ASP A 476 -17.69 2.84 -6.47
N GLN A 477 -16.58 3.02 -5.73
CA GLN A 477 -15.77 1.96 -5.15
C GLN A 477 -16.23 1.54 -3.74
N ILE A 478 -17.12 2.30 -3.09
CA ILE A 478 -17.49 2.08 -1.68
C ILE A 478 -18.09 0.69 -1.46
N ASN A 479 -19.00 0.23 -2.34
CA ASN A 479 -19.62 -1.09 -2.18
C ASN A 479 -18.60 -2.23 -2.21
N GLN A 480 -17.52 -2.08 -2.99
CA GLN A 480 -16.41 -3.04 -3.03
C GLN A 480 -15.63 -3.03 -1.71
N TRP A 481 -15.33 -1.86 -1.18
CA TRP A 481 -14.66 -1.70 0.11
C TRP A 481 -15.51 -2.25 1.26
N VAL A 482 -16.80 -1.93 1.29
CA VAL A 482 -17.75 -2.50 2.26
C VAL A 482 -17.68 -4.04 2.20
N SER A 483 -17.68 -4.63 1.00
CA SER A 483 -17.60 -6.09 0.84
C SER A 483 -16.32 -6.70 1.41
N CYS A 484 -15.20 -6.00 1.31
CA CYS A 484 -13.94 -6.44 1.92
C CYS A 484 -13.98 -6.27 3.45
N TYR A 485 -14.49 -5.14 3.92
CA TYR A 485 -14.58 -4.82 5.34
C TYR A 485 -15.53 -5.75 6.11
N LEU A 486 -16.64 -6.21 5.47
CA LEU A 486 -17.59 -7.13 6.12
C LEU A 486 -16.93 -8.41 6.65
N ASN A 487 -15.83 -8.84 6.07
CA ASN A 487 -15.09 -10.00 6.56
C ASN A 487 -14.46 -9.78 7.94
N GLN A 488 -14.29 -8.55 8.38
CA GLN A 488 -13.73 -8.24 9.71
C GLN A 488 -14.70 -8.58 10.85
N ILE A 489 -16.02 -8.52 10.62
CA ILE A 489 -17.01 -8.89 11.65
C ILE A 489 -16.84 -10.34 12.10
N ILE A 490 -16.40 -11.23 11.19
CA ILE A 490 -16.15 -12.64 11.51
C ILE A 490 -15.00 -12.74 12.51
N GLY A 491 -13.94 -11.96 12.30
CA GLY A 491 -12.80 -11.89 13.23
C GLY A 491 -13.22 -11.34 14.59
N TYR A 492 -13.94 -10.23 14.63
CA TYR A 492 -14.44 -9.64 15.87
C TYR A 492 -15.34 -10.60 16.65
N VAL A 493 -16.28 -11.25 15.98
CA VAL A 493 -17.20 -12.22 16.62
C VAL A 493 -16.43 -13.44 17.12
N THR A 494 -15.45 -13.94 16.34
CA THR A 494 -14.61 -15.08 16.77
C THR A 494 -13.78 -14.72 17.99
N ASP A 495 -13.20 -13.52 18.03
CA ASP A 495 -12.44 -13.01 19.18
C ASP A 495 -13.31 -12.93 20.45
N GLU A 496 -14.53 -12.43 20.29
CA GLU A 496 -15.51 -12.36 21.38
C GLU A 496 -15.91 -13.76 21.88
N LEU A 497 -16.13 -14.72 20.99
CA LEU A 497 -16.43 -16.12 21.38
C LEU A 497 -15.25 -16.77 22.10
N ILE A 498 -14.01 -16.44 21.75
CA ILE A 498 -12.81 -16.87 22.49
C ILE A 498 -12.76 -16.22 23.87
N ARG A 499 -13.03 -14.91 23.97
CA ARG A 499 -13.07 -14.18 25.24
C ARG A 499 -14.12 -14.74 26.21
N ARG A 500 -15.25 -15.21 25.68
CA ARG A 500 -16.33 -15.87 26.45
C ARG A 500 -16.00 -17.33 26.82
N GLY A 501 -14.94 -17.92 26.26
CA GLY A 501 -14.57 -19.31 26.47
C GLY A 501 -15.43 -20.32 25.68
N VAL A 502 -16.21 -19.85 24.69
CA VAL A 502 -17.00 -20.71 23.78
C VAL A 502 -16.09 -21.40 22.77
N LEU A 503 -15.12 -20.66 22.24
CA LEU A 503 -14.06 -21.21 21.41
C LEU A 503 -12.75 -21.27 22.20
N ARG A 504 -11.97 -22.31 21.96
CA ARG A 504 -10.64 -22.42 22.59
C ARG A 504 -9.71 -21.36 22.03
N LYS A 505 -8.88 -20.76 22.89
CA LYS A 505 -7.83 -19.86 22.43
C LYS A 505 -6.79 -20.65 21.63
N PRO A 506 -6.47 -20.24 20.40
CA PRO A 506 -5.41 -20.88 19.64
C PRO A 506 -4.04 -20.75 20.32
N ASP A 507 -3.23 -21.81 20.20
CA ASP A 507 -1.85 -21.83 20.70
C ASP A 507 -0.94 -21.16 19.65
N ALA A 508 -0.42 -19.97 19.96
CA ALA A 508 0.40 -19.19 19.04
C ALA A 508 1.72 -19.90 18.63
N GLU A 509 2.18 -20.88 19.43
CA GLU A 509 3.41 -21.62 19.14
C GLU A 509 3.19 -22.83 18.20
N LYS A 510 1.93 -23.19 17.93
CA LYS A 510 1.59 -24.35 17.10
C LYS A 510 0.87 -23.93 15.83
N PRO A 511 1.21 -24.52 14.69
CA PRO A 511 0.42 -24.34 13.48
C PRO A 511 -1.01 -24.80 13.73
N LEU A 512 -1.98 -23.96 13.37
CA LEU A 512 -3.37 -24.20 13.69
C LEU A 512 -4.13 -24.67 12.47
N THR A 513 -4.80 -25.80 12.61
CA THR A 513 -5.63 -26.41 11.57
C THR A 513 -7.12 -26.33 11.87
N ASP A 514 -7.49 -25.57 12.90
CA ASP A 514 -8.88 -25.53 13.38
C ASP A 514 -9.87 -25.00 12.35
N GLY A 515 -9.41 -24.11 11.45
CA GLY A 515 -10.20 -23.63 10.31
C GLY A 515 -10.13 -24.51 9.05
N VAL A 516 -9.37 -25.63 9.07
CA VAL A 516 -9.20 -26.50 7.90
C VAL A 516 -10.25 -27.59 7.90
N PHE A 517 -10.86 -27.88 6.74
CA PHE A 517 -11.75 -29.00 6.51
C PHE A 517 -11.74 -29.44 5.05
N CYS A 518 -12.10 -30.66 4.80
CA CYS A 518 -12.18 -31.21 3.47
C CYS A 518 -13.60 -31.62 3.12
N VAL A 519 -14.00 -31.37 1.88
CA VAL A 519 -15.29 -31.81 1.35
C VAL A 519 -15.10 -32.44 -0.02
N GLU A 520 -15.73 -33.61 -0.23
CA GLU A 520 -15.84 -34.21 -1.55
C GLU A 520 -16.90 -33.50 -2.40
N GLY A 521 -16.61 -33.29 -3.69
CA GLY A 521 -17.55 -32.75 -4.67
C GLY A 521 -17.15 -31.38 -5.26
N LYS A 522 -17.71 -31.10 -6.45
CA LYS A 522 -17.30 -29.97 -7.30
C LYS A 522 -17.89 -28.61 -6.90
N ASN A 523 -18.89 -28.54 -6.03
CA ASN A 523 -19.76 -27.34 -5.91
C ASN A 523 -20.09 -26.93 -4.48
N ILE A 524 -19.17 -27.06 -3.53
CA ILE A 524 -19.39 -26.49 -2.20
C ILE A 524 -18.74 -25.10 -2.21
N ASN A 525 -19.59 -24.07 -2.33
CA ASN A 525 -19.20 -22.69 -2.14
C ASN A 525 -19.15 -22.43 -0.62
N PRO A 526 -17.96 -22.45 0.00
CA PRO A 526 -17.80 -22.23 1.44
C PRO A 526 -18.09 -20.79 1.85
#